data_5a1240da10beeed089ce2baaef2b6f12
#
_entry.id   5a1240da10beeed089ce2baaef2b6f12
#
_cell.length_a   1.000
_cell.length_b   1.000
_cell.length_c   1.000
_cell.angle_alpha   90.00
_cell.angle_beta   90.00
_cell.angle_gamma   90.00
#
_symmetry.space_group_name_H-M   'P 1'
#
loop_
_entity.id
_entity.type
_entity.pdbx_description
1 polymer ?
#
loop_
_entity_poly.entity_id
_entity_poly.type
_entity_poly.pdbx_seq_one_letter_code
_entity_poly.pdbx_strand_id
1 'polypeptide(L)'
;MKANVVFHDDAVLRDLGGGVSRRVLAHTPQLMIVEVNFEKGGEGSVHTHPHCQNTYVRSGRFRFNVDGETVEVGPGDTLAFPPDVPHGTLCLEAGTLVDMFAPMREDFL
;
A
#
# COMPACT_ATOMS: atom_id res chain seq x y z
N MET A 1 21.21 15.57 11.95
CA MET A 1 20.61 15.25 10.64
C MET A 1 19.19 15.78 10.61
N LYS A 2 18.80 16.38 9.50
CA LYS A 2 17.44 16.94 9.34
C LYS A 2 16.44 15.95 8.71
N ALA A 3 16.87 14.76 8.37
CA ALA A 3 15.98 13.71 7.88
C ALA A 3 15.53 12.81 9.04
N ASN A 4 14.30 12.33 8.95
CA ASN A 4 13.84 11.25 9.81
C ASN A 4 14.14 9.92 9.14
N VAL A 5 14.79 9.01 9.86
CA VAL A 5 15.14 7.69 9.36
C VAL A 5 14.30 6.67 10.11
N VAL A 6 13.62 5.81 9.36
CA VAL A 6 12.90 4.67 9.92
C VAL A 6 13.61 3.40 9.46
N PHE A 7 14.20 2.67 10.39
CA PHE A 7 14.75 1.36 10.10
C PHE A 7 13.61 0.36 10.02
N HIS A 8 13.62 -0.46 8.99
CA HIS A 8 12.49 -1.36 8.67
C HIS A 8 12.05 -2.20 9.88
N ASP A 9 12.98 -2.81 10.59
CA ASP A 9 12.64 -3.73 11.68
C ASP A 9 12.19 -3.02 12.96
N ASP A 10 12.41 -1.71 13.05
CA ASP A 10 11.89 -0.88 14.14
C ASP A 10 10.45 -0.42 13.90
N ALA A 11 9.98 -0.48 12.67
CA ALA A 11 8.60 -0.14 12.36
C ALA A 11 7.65 -1.24 12.83
N VAL A 12 6.57 -0.85 13.50
CA VAL A 12 5.60 -1.79 14.06
C VAL A 12 4.85 -2.51 12.95
N LEU A 13 4.89 -3.84 12.97
CA LEU A 13 4.07 -4.66 12.09
C LEU A 13 2.66 -4.76 12.69
N ARG A 14 1.68 -4.29 11.94
CA ARG A 14 0.28 -4.36 12.32
C ARG A 14 -0.43 -5.42 11.50
N ASP A 15 -0.95 -6.45 12.16
CA ASP A 15 -1.78 -7.46 11.53
C ASP A 15 -3.18 -6.87 11.28
N LEU A 16 -3.60 -6.87 10.01
CA LEU A 16 -4.92 -6.37 9.61
C LEU A 16 -5.95 -7.50 9.45
N GLY A 17 -5.52 -8.76 9.66
CA GLY A 17 -6.34 -9.93 9.43
C GLY A 17 -6.37 -10.34 7.95
N GLY A 18 -6.91 -11.52 7.66
CA GLY A 18 -7.09 -12.00 6.29
C GLY A 18 -5.78 -12.20 5.51
N GLY A 19 -4.65 -12.37 6.20
CA GLY A 19 -3.36 -12.53 5.54
C GLY A 19 -2.73 -11.20 5.09
N VAL A 20 -3.14 -10.08 5.65
CA VAL A 20 -2.62 -8.76 5.31
C VAL A 20 -2.03 -8.11 6.55
N SER A 21 -0.84 -7.55 6.42
CA SER A 21 -0.18 -6.79 7.48
C SER A 21 0.50 -5.55 6.90
N ARG A 22 0.74 -4.54 7.73
CA ARG A 22 1.41 -3.33 7.26
C ARG A 22 2.39 -2.76 8.27
N ARG A 23 3.37 -2.03 7.74
CA ARG A 23 4.25 -1.14 8.49
C ARG A 23 4.16 0.26 7.94
N VAL A 24 3.93 1.23 8.81
CA VAL A 24 4.12 2.64 8.44
C VAL A 24 5.62 2.93 8.53
N LEU A 25 6.19 3.34 7.41
CA LEU A 25 7.61 3.68 7.30
C LEU A 25 7.80 5.20 7.41
N ALA A 26 8.80 5.75 6.75
CA ALA A 26 9.09 7.18 6.84
C ALA A 26 7.91 8.03 6.38
N HIS A 27 7.63 9.08 7.13
CA HIS A 27 6.58 10.02 6.79
C HIS A 27 6.81 11.42 7.37
N THR A 28 6.21 12.36 6.71
CA THR A 28 6.00 13.75 7.16
C THR A 28 4.52 14.05 6.95
N PRO A 29 4.01 15.20 7.39
CA PRO A 29 2.61 15.54 7.12
C PRO A 29 2.23 15.51 5.63
N GLN A 30 3.19 15.70 4.72
CA GLN A 30 2.94 15.78 3.27
C GLN A 30 3.08 14.47 2.54
N LEU A 31 3.81 13.50 3.10
CA LEU A 31 4.15 12.27 2.38
C LEU A 31 4.40 11.12 3.36
N MET A 32 3.90 9.93 3.02
CA MET A 32 4.05 8.74 3.85
C MET A 32 4.35 7.52 2.98
N ILE A 33 5.26 6.67 3.44
CA ILE A 33 5.52 5.36 2.86
C ILE A 33 4.94 4.28 3.77
N VAL A 34 4.21 3.34 3.19
CA VAL A 34 3.60 2.21 3.89
C VAL A 34 3.97 0.92 3.17
N GLU A 35 4.50 -0.04 3.91
CA GLU A 35 4.72 -1.40 3.42
C GLU A 35 3.48 -2.25 3.77
N VAL A 36 2.91 -2.92 2.77
CA VAL A 36 1.77 -3.81 2.96
C VAL A 36 2.12 -5.20 2.47
N ASN A 37 2.08 -6.17 3.36
CA ASN A 37 2.41 -7.56 3.07
C ASN A 37 1.13 -8.37 2.92
N PHE A 38 1.10 -9.23 1.90
CA PHE A 38 -0.06 -10.06 1.59
C PHE A 38 0.32 -11.52 1.48
N GLU A 39 -0.44 -12.37 2.13
CA GLU A 39 -0.49 -13.79 1.79
C GLU A 39 -1.35 -13.97 0.53
N LYS A 40 -1.18 -15.09 -0.19
CA LYS A 40 -2.04 -15.44 -1.32
C LYS A 40 -3.51 -15.43 -0.89
N GLY A 41 -4.35 -14.74 -1.66
CA GLY A 41 -5.77 -14.59 -1.36
C GLY A 41 -6.09 -13.40 -0.46
N GLY A 42 -5.08 -12.73 0.10
CA GLY A 42 -5.31 -11.51 0.89
C GLY A 42 -5.92 -10.41 0.04
N GLU A 43 -6.83 -9.64 0.63
CA GLU A 43 -7.57 -8.60 -0.07
C GLU A 43 -7.43 -7.25 0.61
N GLY A 44 -7.29 -6.20 -0.21
CA GLY A 44 -7.64 -4.84 0.15
C GLY A 44 -8.99 -4.53 -0.46
N SER A 45 -10.02 -4.33 0.36
CA SER A 45 -11.38 -4.04 -0.12
C SER A 45 -11.42 -2.77 -0.96
N VAL A 46 -12.34 -2.72 -1.93
CA VAL A 46 -12.55 -1.50 -2.71
C VAL A 46 -12.96 -0.37 -1.78
N HIS A 47 -12.24 0.73 -1.84
CA HIS A 47 -12.45 1.90 -1.01
C HIS A 47 -11.99 3.16 -1.72
N THR A 48 -12.31 4.30 -1.14
CA THR A 48 -11.83 5.62 -1.58
C THR A 48 -11.18 6.35 -0.42
N HIS A 49 -10.29 7.25 -0.73
CA HIS A 49 -9.72 8.19 0.24
C HIS A 49 -9.28 9.47 -0.48
N PRO A 50 -9.23 10.61 0.21
CA PRO A 50 -8.87 11.89 -0.41
C PRO A 50 -7.39 12.04 -0.75
N HIS A 51 -6.56 11.10 -0.31
CA HIS A 51 -5.11 11.10 -0.54
C HIS A 51 -4.80 10.70 -1.97
N CYS A 52 -3.76 11.31 -2.56
CA CYS A 52 -3.07 10.70 -3.70
C CYS A 52 -2.33 9.46 -3.22
N GLN A 53 -2.28 8.44 -4.06
CA GLN A 53 -1.54 7.21 -3.76
C GLN A 53 -0.78 6.74 -4.99
N ASN A 54 0.51 6.46 -4.80
CA ASN A 54 1.27 5.63 -5.73
C ASN A 54 1.58 4.30 -5.07
N THR A 55 1.54 3.23 -5.85
CA THR A 55 1.86 1.89 -5.37
C THR A 55 2.95 1.28 -6.22
N TYR A 56 3.97 0.73 -5.58
CA TYR A 56 5.06 -0.02 -6.19
C TYR A 56 4.94 -1.47 -5.77
N VAL A 57 4.93 -2.39 -6.73
CA VAL A 57 4.94 -3.83 -6.46
C VAL A 57 6.37 -4.28 -6.24
N ARG A 58 6.74 -4.58 -5.00
CA ARG A 58 8.07 -5.05 -4.65
C ARG A 58 8.23 -6.55 -4.94
N SER A 59 7.21 -7.33 -4.63
CA SER A 59 7.20 -8.78 -4.85
C SER A 59 5.77 -9.28 -4.96
N GLY A 60 5.60 -10.51 -5.48
CA GLY A 60 4.29 -11.12 -5.65
C GLY A 60 3.55 -10.66 -6.89
N ARG A 61 2.29 -11.08 -7.01
CA ARG A 61 1.40 -10.69 -8.09
C ARG A 61 0.05 -10.29 -7.52
N PHE A 62 -0.53 -9.25 -8.12
CA PHE A 62 -1.77 -8.66 -7.61
C PHE A 62 -2.72 -8.34 -8.76
N ARG A 63 -4.02 -8.47 -8.49
CA ARG A 63 -5.07 -7.93 -9.35
C ARG A 63 -5.67 -6.72 -8.67
N PHE A 64 -5.55 -5.58 -9.31
CA PHE A 64 -6.20 -4.35 -8.86
C PHE A 64 -7.52 -4.17 -9.58
N ASN A 65 -8.52 -3.73 -8.81
CA ASN A 65 -9.75 -3.15 -9.34
C ASN A 65 -9.62 -1.65 -9.18
N VAL A 66 -9.69 -0.93 -10.29
CA VAL A 66 -9.55 0.53 -10.31
C VAL A 66 -10.75 1.08 -11.07
N ASP A 67 -11.64 1.74 -10.37
CA ASP A 67 -12.85 2.34 -10.93
C ASP A 67 -13.64 1.34 -11.82
N GLY A 68 -13.76 0.09 -11.36
CA GLY A 68 -14.47 -0.98 -12.03
C GLY A 68 -13.69 -1.76 -13.08
N GLU A 69 -12.49 -1.32 -13.44
CA GLU A 69 -11.59 -2.04 -14.35
C GLU A 69 -10.55 -2.83 -13.57
N THR A 70 -10.13 -3.98 -14.12
CA THR A 70 -9.12 -4.83 -13.47
C THR A 70 -7.82 -4.82 -14.27
N VAL A 71 -6.70 -4.90 -13.53
CA VAL A 71 -5.37 -5.04 -14.11
C VAL A 71 -4.53 -5.94 -13.21
N GLU A 72 -3.74 -6.83 -13.81
CA GLU A 72 -2.78 -7.66 -13.09
C GLU A 72 -1.39 -7.03 -13.19
N VAL A 73 -0.69 -6.98 -12.06
CA VAL A 73 0.65 -6.39 -11.95
C VAL A 73 1.58 -7.34 -11.19
N GLY A 74 2.85 -7.21 -11.44
CA GLY A 74 3.91 -8.00 -10.83
C GLY A 74 5.10 -7.13 -10.42
N PRO A 75 6.20 -7.74 -9.94
CA PRO A 75 7.34 -7.01 -9.39
C PRO A 75 7.87 -5.92 -10.31
N GLY A 76 8.05 -4.72 -9.75
CA GLY A 76 8.53 -3.56 -10.47
C GLY A 76 7.44 -2.71 -11.12
N ASP A 77 6.22 -3.23 -11.24
CA ASP A 77 5.10 -2.45 -11.79
C ASP A 77 4.62 -1.41 -10.77
N THR A 78 4.06 -0.34 -11.28
CA THR A 78 3.57 0.77 -10.46
C THR A 78 2.18 1.21 -10.91
N LEU A 79 1.41 1.73 -9.94
CA LEU A 79 0.10 2.33 -10.19
C LEU A 79 0.06 3.70 -9.52
N ALA A 80 -0.66 4.63 -10.14
CA ALA A 80 -0.93 5.94 -9.57
C ALA A 80 -2.44 6.12 -9.44
N PHE A 81 -2.90 6.42 -8.23
CA PHE A 81 -4.31 6.65 -7.94
C PHE A 81 -4.52 8.12 -7.58
N PRO A 82 -5.22 8.90 -8.44
CA PRO A 82 -5.67 10.22 -8.04
C PRO A 82 -6.58 10.17 -6.81
N PRO A 83 -6.79 11.30 -6.11
CA PRO A 83 -7.74 11.35 -5.01
C PRO A 83 -9.11 10.80 -5.38
N ASP A 84 -9.72 10.08 -4.45
CA ASP A 84 -11.10 9.59 -4.51
C ASP A 84 -11.41 8.55 -5.61
N VAL A 85 -10.40 8.01 -6.27
CA VAL A 85 -10.60 6.91 -7.23
C VAL A 85 -10.85 5.61 -6.47
N PRO A 86 -12.00 4.93 -6.68
CA PRO A 86 -12.24 3.64 -6.04
C PRO A 86 -11.22 2.61 -6.48
N HIS A 87 -10.60 1.92 -5.52
CA HIS A 87 -9.61 0.89 -5.81
C HIS A 87 -9.58 -0.18 -4.73
N GLY A 88 -9.22 -1.38 -5.13
CA GLY A 88 -9.01 -2.52 -4.26
C GLY A 88 -8.02 -3.48 -4.90
N THR A 89 -7.56 -4.47 -4.15
CA THR A 89 -6.59 -5.44 -4.63
C THR A 89 -6.86 -6.84 -4.10
N LEU A 90 -6.51 -7.83 -4.92
CA LEU A 90 -6.46 -9.25 -4.54
C LEU A 90 -5.05 -9.75 -4.79
N CYS A 91 -4.46 -10.36 -3.77
CA CYS A 91 -3.15 -10.99 -3.88
C CYS A 91 -3.26 -12.35 -4.57
N LEU A 92 -2.63 -12.48 -5.73
CA LEU A 92 -2.61 -13.72 -6.51
C LEU A 92 -1.42 -14.61 -6.15
N GLU A 93 -0.29 -14.01 -5.87
CA GLU A 93 0.91 -14.65 -5.33
C GLU A 93 1.44 -13.80 -4.19
N ALA A 94 1.75 -14.41 -3.05
CA ALA A 94 2.19 -13.70 -1.85
C ALA A 94 3.31 -12.71 -2.15
N GLY A 95 3.21 -11.53 -1.57
CA GLY A 95 4.20 -10.49 -1.80
C GLY A 95 3.92 -9.20 -1.04
N THR A 96 4.62 -8.17 -1.46
CA THR A 96 4.64 -6.89 -0.76
C THR A 96 4.40 -5.74 -1.73
N LEU A 97 3.48 -4.87 -1.34
CA LEU A 97 3.25 -3.57 -1.96
C LEU A 97 3.91 -2.48 -1.12
N VAL A 98 4.42 -1.46 -1.78
CA VAL A 98 4.88 -0.23 -1.15
C VAL A 98 3.97 0.90 -1.61
N ASP A 99 3.19 1.42 -0.69
CA ASP A 99 2.27 2.52 -0.95
C ASP A 99 2.88 3.85 -0.48
N MET A 100 2.73 4.88 -1.29
CA MET A 100 3.12 6.24 -0.96
C MET A 100 1.87 7.11 -0.99
N PHE A 101 1.63 7.82 0.12
CA PHE A 101 0.45 8.68 0.29
C PHE A 101 0.83 10.14 0.42
N ALA A 102 0.07 11.00 -0.22
CA ALA A 102 0.16 12.45 -0.07
C ALA A 102 -1.24 13.06 0.08
N PRO A 103 -1.55 13.71 1.21
CA PRO A 103 -0.79 13.79 2.45
C PRO A 103 -0.70 12.46 3.19
N MET A 104 -0.07 12.44 4.36
CA MET A 104 0.02 11.22 5.18
C MET A 104 -1.36 10.71 5.59
N ARG A 105 -1.47 9.40 5.77
CA ARG A 105 -2.65 8.72 6.32
C ARG A 105 -2.61 8.84 7.84
N GLU A 106 -3.22 9.87 8.40
CA GLU A 106 -3.32 10.05 9.85
C GLU A 106 -4.05 8.90 10.53
N ASP A 107 -5.00 8.30 9.84
CA ASP A 107 -5.76 7.13 10.30
C ASP A 107 -4.89 5.86 10.46
N PHE A 108 -3.67 5.86 9.93
CA PHE A 108 -2.73 4.76 10.13
C PHE A 108 -1.83 4.95 11.36
N LEU A 109 -1.82 6.13 11.94
CA LEU A 109 -0.96 6.46 13.08
C LEU A 109 -1.61 6.24 14.45
#